data_69392a5cb20f2ec43ade0794ecd435c0
#
_entry.id   69392a5cb20f2ec43ade0794ecd435c0
#
_cell.length_a   1.000
_cell.length_b   1.000
_cell.length_c   1.000
_cell.angle_alpha   90.00
_cell.angle_beta   90.00
_cell.angle_gamma   90.00
#
_symmetry.space_group_name_H-M   'P 1'
#
loop_
_entity.id
_entity.type
_entity.pdbx_description
1 polymer ?
#
loop_
_entity_poly.entity_id
_entity_poly.type
_entity_poly.pdbx_seq_one_letter_code
_entity_poly.pdbx_strand_id
1 'polypeptide(L)'
;MSYWKRIELKNIDIIKEKSLEFLKMHTPYMMKESFKGAFISLAPYRFLQKTPEIAESLEEHGLFPEDANIYVMWNNKDSVVHKDYTDSIGRINIPLLNCEGTYTTFYENVHSRRLVLPTGAPFFMTTNKDYIEVDRVEIMQPTIIKVCDGHNVLMDETKVPRITLTLTCTPDAGLLLDD
;
A
#
# COMPACT_ATOMS: atom_id res chain seq x y z
N MET A 1 8.57 -14.30 12.29
CA MET A 1 8.51 -13.34 11.14
C MET A 1 7.64 -12.17 11.54
N SER A 2 8.17 -10.96 11.43
CA SER A 2 7.42 -9.72 11.73
C SER A 2 6.35 -9.47 10.67
N TYR A 3 5.25 -8.79 11.06
CA TYR A 3 4.22 -8.35 10.11
C TYR A 3 4.60 -7.06 9.37
N TRP A 4 5.52 -6.30 9.92
CA TRP A 4 5.99 -5.04 9.34
C TRP A 4 7.38 -4.65 9.83
N LYS A 5 8.05 -3.81 9.03
CA LYS A 5 9.35 -3.22 9.35
C LYS A 5 9.47 -1.85 8.72
N ARG A 6 9.90 -0.86 9.48
CA ARG A 6 10.23 0.47 8.94
C ARG A 6 11.55 0.45 8.23
N ILE A 7 11.64 1.19 7.14
CA ILE A 7 12.89 1.38 6.39
C ILE A 7 13.12 2.86 6.14
N GLU A 8 14.37 3.25 6.00
CA GLU A 8 14.75 4.59 5.59
C GLU A 8 14.97 4.59 4.08
N LEU A 9 14.40 5.57 3.40
CA LEU A 9 14.62 5.79 1.96
C LEU A 9 15.24 7.17 1.77
N LYS A 10 16.34 7.23 1.02
CA LYS A 10 16.86 8.49 0.51
C LYS A 10 15.79 9.18 -0.35
N ASN A 11 15.92 10.47 -0.50
CA ASN A 11 15.07 11.26 -1.41
C ASN A 11 13.55 11.12 -1.14
N ILE A 12 13.15 10.73 0.07
CA ILE A 12 11.74 10.43 0.40
C ILE A 12 10.81 11.61 0.09
N ASP A 13 11.24 12.84 0.34
CA ASP A 13 10.43 14.02 0.06
C ASP A 13 10.23 14.24 -1.44
N ILE A 14 11.27 14.00 -2.25
CA ILE A 14 11.19 14.07 -3.72
C ILE A 14 10.25 12.98 -4.24
N ILE A 15 10.34 11.76 -3.71
CA ILE A 15 9.47 10.64 -4.09
C ILE A 15 8.00 11.01 -3.78
N LYS A 16 7.71 11.56 -2.61
CA LYS A 16 6.37 12.01 -2.22
C LYS A 16 5.82 13.10 -3.13
N GLU A 17 6.60 14.13 -3.38
CA GLU A 17 6.23 15.25 -4.25
C GLU A 17 5.89 14.76 -5.66
N LYS A 18 6.80 14.02 -6.30
CA LYS A 18 6.60 13.47 -7.64
C LYS A 18 5.40 12.53 -7.72
N SER A 19 5.14 11.73 -6.66
CA SER A 19 3.98 10.84 -6.59
C SER A 19 2.67 11.62 -6.60
N LEU A 20 2.57 12.68 -5.80
CA LEU A 20 1.38 13.52 -5.74
C LEU A 20 1.19 14.34 -7.02
N GLU A 21 2.26 14.84 -7.63
CA GLU A 21 2.21 15.50 -8.93
C GLU A 21 1.74 14.55 -10.03
N PHE A 22 2.27 13.35 -10.06
CA PHE A 22 1.85 12.32 -11.01
C PHE A 22 0.36 12.03 -10.86
N LEU A 23 -0.13 11.87 -9.65
CA LEU A 23 -1.55 11.64 -9.37
C LEU A 23 -2.41 12.79 -9.88
N LYS A 24 -2.03 14.04 -9.60
CA LYS A 24 -2.75 15.25 -10.05
C LYS A 24 -2.82 15.36 -11.57
N MET A 25 -1.72 15.05 -12.26
CA MET A 25 -1.66 15.15 -13.74
C MET A 25 -2.51 14.08 -14.42
N HIS A 26 -2.53 12.86 -13.89
CA HIS A 26 -3.19 11.72 -14.55
C HIS A 26 -4.63 11.53 -14.11
N THR A 27 -5.00 12.04 -12.94
CA THR A 27 -6.32 11.83 -12.36
C THR A 27 -6.84 13.07 -11.63
N PRO A 28 -6.88 14.24 -12.32
CA PRO A 28 -7.27 15.49 -11.66
C PRO A 28 -8.70 15.45 -11.08
N TYR A 29 -9.58 14.64 -11.64
CA TYR A 29 -10.94 14.43 -11.13
C TYR A 29 -10.96 13.64 -9.80
N MET A 30 -9.96 12.81 -9.56
CA MET A 30 -9.84 12.03 -8.32
C MET A 30 -9.43 12.86 -7.12
N MET A 31 -8.85 14.03 -7.36
CA MET A 31 -8.47 14.98 -6.31
C MET A 31 -9.60 15.92 -5.90
N LYS A 32 -10.80 15.76 -6.46
CA LYS A 32 -11.97 16.58 -6.10
C LYS A 32 -12.72 15.95 -4.93
N GLU A 33 -13.12 16.77 -3.97
CA GLU A 33 -13.92 16.37 -2.81
C GLU A 33 -15.23 15.63 -3.18
N SER A 34 -15.76 15.92 -4.37
CA SER A 34 -16.96 15.24 -4.90
C SER A 34 -16.73 13.80 -5.35
N PHE A 35 -15.48 13.34 -5.45
CA PHE A 35 -15.20 11.98 -5.83
C PHE A 35 -15.50 11.03 -4.67
N LYS A 36 -16.43 10.12 -4.88
CA LYS A 36 -16.89 9.14 -3.87
C LYS A 36 -16.41 7.72 -4.11
N GLY A 37 -15.41 7.53 -4.94
CA GLY A 37 -14.80 6.21 -5.19
C GLY A 37 -14.08 5.71 -3.93
N ALA A 38 -14.28 4.45 -3.59
CA ALA A 38 -13.74 3.88 -2.35
C ALA A 38 -12.22 3.65 -2.41
N PHE A 39 -11.71 3.31 -3.59
CA PHE A 39 -10.32 2.89 -3.76
C PHE A 39 -9.93 2.95 -5.23
N ILE A 40 -8.78 3.52 -5.52
CA ILE A 40 -8.22 3.58 -6.87
C ILE A 40 -6.76 3.20 -6.81
N SER A 41 -6.37 2.30 -7.68
CA SER A 41 -4.99 1.96 -7.96
C SER A 41 -4.61 2.52 -9.32
N LEU A 42 -3.52 3.25 -9.38
CA LEU A 42 -2.83 3.60 -10.61
C LEU A 42 -1.62 2.70 -10.71
N ALA A 43 -1.57 1.87 -11.74
CA ALA A 43 -0.43 1.00 -12.05
C ALA A 43 0.50 1.68 -13.05
N PRO A 44 1.60 2.24 -12.62
CA PRO A 44 2.36 3.10 -13.50
C PRO A 44 3.77 2.60 -13.77
N TYR A 45 3.93 1.76 -14.74
CA TYR A 45 5.23 1.58 -15.39
C TYR A 45 5.87 2.93 -15.77
N ARG A 46 5.04 3.88 -16.27
CA ARG A 46 5.50 5.24 -16.60
C ARG A 46 5.92 6.06 -15.37
N PHE A 47 5.40 5.75 -14.21
CA PHE A 47 5.74 6.48 -12.99
C PHE A 47 7.17 6.13 -12.52
N LEU A 48 7.54 4.86 -12.48
CA LEU A 48 8.90 4.43 -12.13
C LEU A 48 9.94 5.03 -13.05
N GLN A 49 9.65 5.13 -14.35
CA GLN A 49 10.55 5.79 -15.31
C GLN A 49 10.76 7.29 -15.05
N LYS A 50 9.74 7.96 -14.48
CA LYS A 50 9.79 9.39 -14.18
C LYS A 50 10.32 9.70 -12.77
N THR A 51 10.47 8.68 -11.94
CA THR A 51 10.89 8.81 -10.54
C THR A 51 12.05 7.86 -10.25
N PRO A 52 13.23 8.08 -10.88
CA PRO A 52 14.41 7.24 -10.68
C PRO A 52 14.87 7.21 -9.22
N GLU A 53 14.55 8.23 -8.43
CA GLU A 53 14.86 8.32 -7.01
C GLU A 53 14.31 7.13 -6.19
N ILE A 54 13.26 6.46 -6.68
CA ILE A 54 12.75 5.23 -6.06
C ILE A 54 13.80 4.12 -6.18
N ALA A 55 14.32 3.88 -7.38
CA ALA A 55 15.33 2.85 -7.61
C ALA A 55 16.63 3.16 -6.83
N GLU A 56 17.10 4.41 -6.89
CA GLU A 56 18.28 4.88 -6.16
C GLU A 56 18.16 4.67 -4.64
N SER A 57 16.97 4.91 -4.08
CA SER A 57 16.73 4.75 -2.63
C SER A 57 16.63 3.28 -2.22
N LEU A 58 16.12 2.42 -3.09
CA LEU A 58 15.95 0.99 -2.81
C LEU A 58 17.25 0.19 -2.97
N GLU A 59 18.18 0.66 -3.83
CA GLU A 59 19.45 -0.01 -4.08
C GLU A 59 20.27 -0.21 -2.79
N GLU A 60 20.20 0.73 -1.83
CA GLU A 60 20.87 0.59 -0.53
C GLU A 60 20.37 -0.57 0.32
N HIS A 61 19.14 -1.01 0.05
CA HIS A 61 18.53 -2.18 0.68
C HIS A 61 18.68 -3.45 -0.17
N GLY A 62 19.40 -3.38 -1.31
CA GLY A 62 19.51 -4.48 -2.25
C GLY A 62 18.22 -4.81 -2.98
N LEU A 63 17.30 -3.85 -3.08
CA LEU A 63 15.98 -4.00 -3.69
C LEU A 63 15.90 -3.23 -5.00
N PHE A 64 15.14 -3.78 -5.97
CA PHE A 64 14.85 -3.13 -7.25
C PHE A 64 13.34 -3.03 -7.44
N PRO A 65 12.78 -1.86 -7.77
CA PRO A 65 11.34 -1.71 -7.95
C PRO A 65 10.88 -2.37 -9.25
N GLU A 66 9.89 -3.26 -9.16
CA GLU A 66 9.25 -3.91 -10.30
C GLU A 66 7.93 -3.22 -10.67
N ASP A 67 7.15 -2.84 -9.65
CA ASP A 67 5.86 -2.19 -9.83
C ASP A 67 5.62 -1.15 -8.74
N ALA A 68 4.79 -0.16 -9.08
CA ALA A 68 4.41 0.90 -8.18
C ALA A 68 2.92 1.23 -8.35
N ASN A 69 2.19 1.30 -7.26
CA ASN A 69 0.78 1.63 -7.25
C ASN A 69 0.50 2.78 -6.29
N ILE A 70 -0.25 3.79 -6.73
CA ILE A 70 -0.73 4.85 -5.85
C ILE A 70 -2.18 4.53 -5.48
N TYR A 71 -2.40 4.32 -4.19
CA TYR A 71 -3.70 4.01 -3.64
C TYR A 71 -4.34 5.26 -3.05
N VAL A 72 -5.59 5.54 -3.46
CA VAL A 72 -6.37 6.67 -2.98
C VAL A 72 -7.64 6.16 -2.33
N MET A 73 -7.80 6.39 -1.04
CA MET A 73 -9.02 6.09 -0.28
C MET A 73 -9.77 7.39 0.02
N TRP A 74 -10.99 7.51 -0.51
CA TRP A 74 -11.81 8.72 -0.44
C TRP A 74 -12.92 8.68 0.59
N ASN A 75 -13.18 7.54 1.17
CA ASN A 75 -14.19 7.40 2.21
C ASN A 75 -13.55 6.98 3.54
N ASN A 76 -14.24 7.29 4.62
CA ASN A 76 -13.83 7.01 6.00
C ASN A 76 -14.12 5.56 6.41
N LYS A 77 -14.25 4.66 5.44
CA LYS A 77 -14.56 3.27 5.75
C LYS A 77 -13.30 2.45 5.75
N ASP A 78 -13.19 1.60 6.76
CA ASP A 78 -12.16 0.59 6.81
C ASP A 78 -12.21 -0.29 5.56
N SER A 79 -11.06 -0.69 5.08
CA SER A 79 -11.02 -1.70 4.04
C SER A 79 -11.45 -3.06 4.63
N VAL A 80 -11.98 -3.92 3.78
CA VAL A 80 -12.28 -5.29 4.20
C VAL A 80 -10.97 -6.04 4.50
N VAL A 81 -11.02 -6.97 5.45
CA VAL A 81 -9.89 -7.88 5.70
C VAL A 81 -9.70 -8.75 4.46
N HIS A 82 -8.48 -8.78 3.94
CA HIS A 82 -8.13 -9.49 2.72
C HIS A 82 -6.67 -9.96 2.76
N LYS A 83 -6.30 -10.75 1.77
CA LYS A 83 -4.91 -11.04 1.41
C LYS A 83 -4.69 -10.56 -0.01
N ASP A 84 -3.51 -10.04 -0.30
CA ASP A 84 -3.17 -9.70 -1.67
C ASP A 84 -3.01 -10.97 -2.50
N TYR A 85 -3.50 -10.91 -3.75
CA TYR A 85 -3.17 -11.94 -4.73
C TYR A 85 -1.83 -11.60 -5.36
N THR A 86 -0.78 -12.12 -4.75
CA THR A 86 0.58 -11.87 -5.20
C THR A 86 1.48 -13.02 -4.74
N ASP A 87 2.52 -13.30 -5.50
CA ASP A 87 3.61 -14.17 -5.07
C ASP A 87 4.57 -13.44 -4.11
N SER A 88 4.32 -12.16 -3.86
CA SER A 88 5.10 -11.33 -2.96
C SER A 88 4.70 -11.58 -1.50
N ILE A 89 5.70 -11.71 -0.64
CA ILE A 89 5.54 -11.80 0.82
C ILE A 89 5.26 -10.42 1.38
N GLY A 90 6.00 -9.41 0.92
CA GLY A 90 5.94 -8.06 1.44
C GLY A 90 5.96 -6.97 0.38
N ARG A 91 5.38 -5.83 0.73
CA ARG A 91 5.41 -4.60 -0.09
C ARG A 91 5.85 -3.42 0.74
N ILE A 92 6.49 -2.45 0.09
CA ILE A 92 6.86 -1.19 0.73
C ILE A 92 5.74 -0.20 0.55
N ASN A 93 5.18 0.28 1.66
CA ASN A 93 4.19 1.35 1.66
C ASN A 93 4.82 2.66 2.10
N ILE A 94 4.66 3.70 1.28
CA ILE A 94 5.15 5.05 1.51
C ILE A 94 3.94 5.96 1.73
N PRO A 95 3.82 6.60 2.90
CA PRO A 95 2.72 7.53 3.17
C PRO A 95 2.91 8.81 2.36
N LEU A 96 1.87 9.22 1.61
CA LEU A 96 1.91 10.43 0.79
C LEU A 96 1.04 11.55 1.37
N LEU A 97 -0.19 11.25 1.77
CA LEU A 97 -1.14 12.24 2.29
C LEU A 97 -2.13 11.60 3.27
N ASN A 98 -2.42 12.28 4.38
CA ASN A 98 -3.44 11.92 5.37
C ASN A 98 -3.31 10.47 5.88
N CYS A 99 -2.10 10.02 6.16
CA CYS A 99 -1.86 8.67 6.68
C CYS A 99 -1.83 8.61 8.21
N GLU A 100 -1.75 9.76 8.89
CA GLU A 100 -1.82 9.87 10.34
C GLU A 100 -3.20 9.42 10.86
N GLY A 101 -3.21 8.67 11.96
CA GLY A 101 -4.44 8.09 12.55
C GLY A 101 -5.01 6.93 11.74
N THR A 102 -4.30 6.44 10.72
CA THR A 102 -4.71 5.28 9.94
C THR A 102 -3.77 4.11 10.17
N TYR A 103 -4.34 2.91 10.34
CA TYR A 103 -3.57 1.74 10.72
C TYR A 103 -3.70 0.63 9.68
N THR A 104 -2.58 0.01 9.31
CA THR A 104 -2.62 -1.31 8.69
C THR A 104 -2.63 -2.33 9.81
N THR A 105 -3.67 -3.16 9.84
CA THR A 105 -3.91 -4.15 10.90
C THR A 105 -3.80 -5.54 10.32
N PHE A 106 -3.14 -6.44 11.04
CA PHE A 106 -2.85 -7.81 10.61
C PHE A 106 -3.66 -8.80 11.43
N TYR A 107 -4.06 -9.90 10.79
CA TYR A 107 -4.96 -10.89 11.36
C TYR A 107 -4.49 -12.31 11.09
N GLU A 108 -4.61 -13.15 12.11
CA GLU A 108 -4.51 -14.61 12.00
C GLU A 108 -5.89 -15.23 11.83
N ASN A 109 -5.90 -16.53 11.53
CA ASN A 109 -7.12 -17.31 11.29
C ASN A 109 -8.01 -16.74 10.18
N VAL A 110 -7.40 -16.15 9.14
CA VAL A 110 -8.14 -15.59 8.00
C VAL A 110 -8.37 -16.66 6.94
N HIS A 111 -9.63 -17.05 6.79
CA HIS A 111 -10.09 -17.87 5.69
C HIS A 111 -10.54 -16.95 4.56
N SER A 112 -10.02 -17.18 3.37
CA SER A 112 -10.31 -16.31 2.23
C SER A 112 -10.73 -17.09 0.99
N ARG A 113 -11.49 -16.45 0.13
CA ARG A 113 -11.81 -16.95 -1.21
C ARG A 113 -11.32 -15.98 -2.27
N ARG A 114 -10.89 -16.53 -3.37
CA ARG A 114 -10.53 -15.74 -4.54
C ARG A 114 -11.79 -15.12 -5.16
N LEU A 115 -11.71 -13.83 -5.41
CA LEU A 115 -12.65 -13.07 -6.21
C LEU A 115 -11.89 -12.43 -7.36
N VAL A 116 -12.61 -12.03 -8.39
CA VAL A 116 -12.07 -11.20 -9.47
C VAL A 116 -12.86 -9.89 -9.47
N LEU A 117 -12.15 -8.79 -9.31
CA LEU A 117 -12.74 -7.45 -9.35
C LEU A 117 -13.26 -7.14 -10.77
N PRO A 118 -14.16 -6.18 -10.95
CA PRO A 118 -14.60 -5.74 -12.27
C PRO A 118 -13.46 -5.30 -13.20
N THR A 119 -12.32 -4.90 -12.63
CA THR A 119 -11.09 -4.56 -13.35
C THR A 119 -10.32 -5.77 -13.87
N GLY A 120 -10.75 -7.00 -13.54
CA GLY A 120 -10.04 -8.24 -13.85
C GLY A 120 -8.96 -8.62 -12.80
N ALA A 121 -8.65 -7.74 -11.84
CA ALA A 121 -7.65 -8.02 -10.81
C ALA A 121 -8.14 -9.09 -9.83
N PRO A 122 -7.35 -10.12 -9.52
CA PRO A 122 -7.68 -11.10 -8.50
C PRO A 122 -7.49 -10.50 -7.10
N PHE A 123 -8.31 -11.00 -6.17
CA PHE A 123 -8.38 -10.49 -4.81
C PHE A 123 -8.86 -11.62 -3.88
N PHE A 124 -8.29 -11.74 -2.69
CA PHE A 124 -8.69 -12.73 -1.70
C PHE A 124 -9.46 -12.08 -0.56
N MET A 125 -10.78 -12.14 -0.62
CA MET A 125 -11.64 -11.60 0.43
C MET A 125 -11.85 -12.63 1.54
N THR A 126 -11.82 -12.16 2.78
CA THR A 126 -12.14 -12.94 3.97
C THR A 126 -13.57 -13.49 3.94
N THR A 127 -13.73 -14.74 4.35
CA THR A 127 -15.02 -15.44 4.39
C THR A 127 -15.50 -15.76 5.82
N ASN A 128 -14.60 -15.74 6.80
CA ASN A 128 -14.92 -15.94 8.21
C ASN A 128 -14.98 -14.61 8.98
N LYS A 129 -15.48 -14.65 10.22
CA LYS A 129 -15.57 -13.50 11.12
C LYS A 129 -14.80 -13.70 12.43
N ASP A 130 -14.19 -14.85 12.61
CA ASP A 130 -13.46 -15.28 13.79
C ASP A 130 -11.94 -15.10 13.65
N TYR A 131 -11.53 -14.24 12.73
CA TYR A 131 -10.14 -13.81 12.61
C TYR A 131 -9.73 -12.96 13.83
N ILE A 132 -8.47 -13.07 14.22
CA ILE A 132 -7.92 -12.44 15.42
C ILE A 132 -6.89 -11.41 15.00
N GLU A 133 -7.06 -10.18 15.48
CA GLU A 133 -6.03 -9.15 15.33
C GLU A 133 -4.78 -9.54 16.11
N VAL A 134 -3.63 -9.52 15.45
CA VAL A 134 -2.35 -9.91 16.04
C VAL A 134 -1.34 -8.78 16.07
N ASP A 135 -1.47 -7.81 15.17
CA ASP A 135 -0.55 -6.66 15.12
C ASP A 135 -1.19 -5.51 14.34
N ARG A 136 -0.67 -4.30 14.53
CA ARG A 136 -1.03 -3.12 13.74
C ARG A 136 0.12 -2.13 13.64
N VAL A 137 0.15 -1.37 12.57
CA VAL A 137 1.12 -0.31 12.35
C VAL A 137 0.48 0.94 11.75
N GLU A 138 0.83 2.09 12.28
CA GLU A 138 0.58 3.39 11.66
C GLU A 138 1.70 3.70 10.68
N ILE A 139 1.36 3.84 9.39
CA ILE A 139 2.36 4.04 8.33
C ILE A 139 2.63 5.54 8.18
N MET A 140 3.56 6.05 8.99
CA MET A 140 4.00 7.46 8.96
C MET A 140 5.32 7.67 8.23
N GLN A 141 6.03 6.59 7.93
CA GLN A 141 7.27 6.56 7.15
C GLN A 141 7.28 5.30 6.27
N PRO A 142 8.24 5.17 5.33
CA PRO A 142 8.33 3.98 4.50
C PRO A 142 8.36 2.72 5.34
N THR A 143 7.44 1.80 5.08
CA THR A 143 7.22 0.60 5.88
C THR A 143 6.99 -0.60 4.97
N ILE A 144 7.77 -1.65 5.17
CA ILE A 144 7.49 -2.96 4.58
C ILE A 144 6.32 -3.56 5.37
N ILE A 145 5.30 -4.05 4.67
CA ILE A 145 4.17 -4.76 5.26
C ILE A 145 4.05 -6.15 4.65
N LYS A 146 3.67 -7.12 5.47
CA LYS A 146 3.40 -8.48 5.04
C LYS A 146 2.02 -8.55 4.39
N VAL A 147 1.96 -8.85 3.09
CA VAL A 147 0.72 -8.81 2.31
C VAL A 147 0.13 -10.19 2.02
N CYS A 148 0.90 -11.24 2.22
CA CYS A 148 0.43 -12.63 2.07
C CYS A 148 -0.48 -13.11 3.22
N ASP A 149 -0.48 -12.39 4.35
CA ASP A 149 -1.37 -12.65 5.49
C ASP A 149 -2.60 -11.75 5.47
N GLY A 150 -3.60 -12.07 6.28
CA GLY A 150 -4.81 -11.27 6.41
C GLY A 150 -4.51 -9.88 6.95
N HIS A 151 -4.93 -8.85 6.23
CA HIS A 151 -4.75 -7.47 6.65
C HIS A 151 -5.88 -6.57 6.16
N ASN A 152 -6.01 -5.40 6.77
CA ASN A 152 -6.85 -4.31 6.30
C ASN A 152 -6.25 -2.95 6.64
N VAL A 153 -6.92 -1.89 6.19
CA VAL A 153 -6.64 -0.51 6.60
C VAL A 153 -7.82 0.02 7.38
N LEU A 154 -7.56 0.39 8.64
CA LEU A 154 -8.48 1.14 9.48
C LEU A 154 -8.28 2.63 9.25
N MET A 155 -9.37 3.38 9.06
CA MET A 155 -9.36 4.79 8.68
C MET A 155 -9.78 5.69 9.84
N ASP A 156 -9.07 6.78 10.06
CA ASP A 156 -9.58 7.91 10.83
C ASP A 156 -10.67 8.62 10.00
N GLU A 157 -11.83 8.84 10.60
CA GLU A 157 -13.01 9.42 9.93
C GLU A 157 -12.81 10.84 9.39
N THR A 158 -11.78 11.54 9.83
CA THR A 158 -11.59 12.96 9.51
C THR A 158 -10.61 13.24 8.39
N LYS A 159 -9.83 12.24 7.95
CA LYS A 159 -8.67 12.47 7.08
C LYS A 159 -8.76 11.76 5.73
N VAL A 160 -9.55 12.32 4.84
CA VAL A 160 -9.65 11.83 3.44
C VAL A 160 -9.27 12.96 2.45
N PRO A 161 -8.70 12.62 1.28
CA PRO A 161 -8.29 11.29 0.86
C PRO A 161 -7.03 10.81 1.59
N ARG A 162 -6.97 9.54 1.97
CA ARG A 162 -5.72 8.89 2.34
C ARG A 162 -5.00 8.42 1.07
N ILE A 163 -3.72 8.76 0.94
CA ILE A 163 -2.94 8.42 -0.25
C ILE A 163 -1.64 7.74 0.16
N THR A 164 -1.37 6.57 -0.42
CA THR A 164 -0.13 5.82 -0.24
C THR A 164 0.45 5.39 -1.58
N LEU A 165 1.77 5.40 -1.69
CA LEU A 165 2.51 4.72 -2.75
C LEU A 165 2.90 3.33 -2.23
N THR A 166 2.64 2.30 -3.01
CA THR A 166 3.02 0.92 -2.70
C THR A 166 3.96 0.41 -3.78
N LEU A 167 5.07 -0.18 -3.37
CA LEU A 167 6.10 -0.72 -4.26
C LEU A 167 6.20 -2.24 -4.10
N THR A 168 6.29 -2.94 -5.22
CA THR A 168 6.72 -4.33 -5.32
C THR A 168 8.16 -4.35 -5.80
N CYS A 169 8.98 -5.21 -5.22
CA CYS A 169 10.42 -5.24 -5.46
C CYS A 169 10.95 -6.65 -5.77
N THR A 170 12.09 -6.69 -6.44
CA THR A 170 12.94 -7.88 -6.59
C THR A 170 14.33 -7.57 -5.99
N PRO A 171 14.89 -8.43 -5.10
CA PRO A 171 14.18 -9.52 -4.42
C PRO A 171 12.98 -9.01 -3.61
N ASP A 172 12.13 -9.93 -3.17
CA ASP A 172 10.91 -9.57 -2.42
C ASP A 172 11.26 -8.81 -1.12
N ALA A 173 10.64 -7.64 -0.93
CA ALA A 173 10.88 -6.81 0.25
C ALA A 173 10.52 -7.51 1.57
N GLY A 174 9.62 -8.51 1.52
CA GLY A 174 9.25 -9.32 2.68
C GLY A 174 10.40 -10.13 3.27
N LEU A 175 11.47 -10.39 2.50
CA LEU A 175 12.67 -11.05 3.01
C LEU A 175 13.37 -10.23 4.10
N LEU A 176 13.18 -8.91 4.11
CA LEU A 176 13.73 -8.03 5.13
C LEU A 176 12.91 -8.01 6.43
N LEU A 177 11.78 -8.69 6.51
CA LEU A 177 10.95 -8.78 7.72
C LEU A 177 11.54 -9.69 8.79
N ASP A 178 12.46 -10.57 8.41
CA ASP A 178 13.10 -11.54 9.31
C ASP A 178 14.47 -11.07 9.85
N ASP A 179 15.01 -9.97 9.32
CA ASP A 179 16.25 -9.34 9.78
C ASP A 179 15.98 -8.36 10.96
#